data_90723cef1552b84b3156c2b65f266f52
#
_entry.id   90723cef1552b84b3156c2b65f266f52
#
_cell.length_a   1.000
_cell.length_b   1.000
_cell.length_c   1.000
_cell.angle_alpha   90.00
_cell.angle_beta   90.00
_cell.angle_gamma   90.00
#
_symmetry.space_group_name_H-M   'P 1'
#
loop_
_entity.id
_entity.type
_entity.pdbx_description
1 polymer ?
#
loop_
_entity_poly.entity_id
_entity_poly.type
_entity_poly.pdbx_seq_one_letter_code
_entity_poly.pdbx_strand_id
1 'polypeptide(L)'
;MRRLRRIRARHSRRVFRALIAVTVVFCLAGVGTFAWLGVEQAGAARRAAESSALAAKDDHSAEKYARMVAKAREYNRRLAATPHVIGETSGKDGTIDGDFGFKSDTEYQNLLDFGDGIMATIEIPSIGVDLPVRHGADAYALENGAGHLHGTSLPVGGQSTHSVITGHTGVADKALFTRLTELRKGDVFYVRVAAQTLAYKVERIRKVDPDDLRDVRIQPGRDLVTLVTCTPIFLNTYRLLVTGERVSMPDDAPYPEDAPRTTGRDARPLLVSGVALLAGMPVAVVESRPRVRPYGRHGMKR
;
A
#
# COMPACT_ATOMS: atom_id res chain seq x y z
N MET A 1 36.05 -20.58 51.33
CA MET A 1 35.27 -19.49 50.71
C MET A 1 35.77 -19.01 49.34
N ARG A 2 37.08 -18.91 49.04
CA ARG A 2 37.59 -18.42 47.72
C ARG A 2 37.27 -19.31 46.52
N ARG A 3 37.17 -20.65 46.68
CA ARG A 3 36.83 -21.58 45.57
C ARG A 3 35.36 -21.41 45.07
N LEU A 4 34.40 -21.22 45.95
CA LEU A 4 32.99 -21.04 45.62
C LEU A 4 32.72 -19.71 44.85
N ARG A 5 33.45 -18.64 45.18
CA ARG A 5 33.38 -17.35 44.46
C ARG A 5 33.90 -17.48 43.02
N ARG A 6 34.94 -18.27 42.76
CA ARG A 6 35.47 -18.48 41.40
C ARG A 6 34.55 -19.33 40.53
N ILE A 7 33.83 -20.28 41.08
CA ILE A 7 32.86 -21.10 40.35
C ILE A 7 31.64 -20.27 39.96
N ARG A 8 31.09 -19.48 40.87
CA ARG A 8 29.98 -18.54 40.57
C ARG A 8 30.36 -17.52 39.49
N ALA A 9 31.54 -16.93 39.54
CA ALA A 9 32.01 -15.97 38.55
C ALA A 9 32.21 -16.59 37.15
N ARG A 10 32.64 -17.86 37.09
CA ARG A 10 32.73 -18.59 35.80
C ARG A 10 31.36 -18.94 35.23
N HIS A 11 30.42 -19.31 36.09
CA HIS A 11 29.03 -19.63 35.64
C HIS A 11 28.34 -18.39 35.15
N SER A 12 28.40 -17.26 35.82
CA SER A 12 27.79 -16.01 35.38
C SER A 12 28.36 -15.50 34.03
N ARG A 13 29.66 -15.64 33.81
CA ARG A 13 30.31 -15.30 32.53
C ARG A 13 29.85 -16.22 31.39
N ARG A 14 29.58 -17.51 31.63
CA ARG A 14 29.07 -18.44 30.64
C ARG A 14 27.62 -18.10 30.28
N VAL A 15 26.79 -17.84 31.27
CA VAL A 15 25.38 -17.41 31.07
C VAL A 15 25.32 -16.09 30.31
N PHE A 16 26.17 -15.12 30.68
CA PHE A 16 26.22 -13.83 29.98
C PHE A 16 26.64 -13.97 28.51
N ARG A 17 27.67 -14.80 28.22
CA ARG A 17 28.08 -15.10 26.84
C ARG A 17 26.99 -15.83 26.05
N ALA A 18 26.27 -16.74 26.68
CA ALA A 18 25.14 -17.43 26.05
C ALA A 18 23.99 -16.46 25.71
N LEU A 19 23.67 -15.53 26.62
CA LEU A 19 22.67 -14.49 26.37
C LEU A 19 23.07 -13.57 25.21
N ILE A 20 24.32 -13.11 25.18
CA ILE A 20 24.81 -12.32 24.04
C ILE A 20 24.72 -13.11 22.74
N ALA A 21 25.12 -14.37 22.72
CA ALA A 21 25.01 -15.18 21.50
C ALA A 21 23.57 -15.35 21.02
N VAL A 22 22.64 -15.60 21.94
CA VAL A 22 21.20 -15.66 21.63
C VAL A 22 20.69 -14.33 21.07
N THR A 23 21.04 -13.21 21.71
CA THR A 23 20.64 -11.88 21.23
C THR A 23 21.19 -11.61 19.82
N VAL A 24 22.46 -11.93 19.56
CA VAL A 24 23.06 -11.76 18.23
C VAL A 24 22.34 -12.62 17.19
N VAL A 25 22.01 -13.88 17.52
CA VAL A 25 21.24 -14.75 16.60
C VAL A 25 19.88 -14.17 16.29
N PHE A 26 19.15 -13.66 17.30
CA PHE A 26 17.85 -13.00 17.07
C PHE A 26 17.99 -11.72 16.23
N CYS A 27 19.03 -10.92 16.46
CA CYS A 27 19.27 -9.73 15.65
C CYS A 27 19.57 -10.10 14.18
N LEU A 28 20.43 -11.11 13.96
CA LEU A 28 20.74 -11.57 12.61
C LEU A 28 19.51 -12.17 11.90
N ALA A 29 18.70 -12.95 12.61
CA ALA A 29 17.46 -13.49 12.09
C ALA A 29 16.48 -12.35 11.72
N GLY A 30 16.34 -11.34 12.58
CA GLY A 30 15.53 -10.16 12.32
C GLY A 30 15.98 -9.40 11.07
N VAL A 31 17.28 -9.10 10.97
CA VAL A 31 17.86 -8.44 9.77
C VAL A 31 17.64 -9.28 8.51
N GLY A 32 17.83 -10.59 8.61
CA GLY A 32 17.60 -11.52 7.50
C GLY A 32 16.13 -11.50 7.01
N THR A 33 15.19 -11.52 7.95
CA THR A 33 13.74 -11.44 7.63
C THR A 33 13.39 -10.12 6.95
N PHE A 34 13.88 -8.99 7.45
CA PHE A 34 13.64 -7.69 6.84
C PHE A 34 14.29 -7.55 5.45
N ALA A 35 15.49 -8.08 5.26
CA ALA A 35 16.14 -8.09 3.96
C ALA A 35 15.36 -8.94 2.94
N TRP A 36 14.91 -10.13 3.35
CA TRP A 36 14.09 -11.00 2.52
C TRP A 36 12.77 -10.32 2.12
N LEU A 37 12.08 -9.69 3.09
CA LEU A 37 10.84 -8.95 2.83
C LEU A 37 11.04 -7.80 1.84
N GLY A 38 12.15 -7.08 1.94
CA GLY A 38 12.51 -6.01 0.99
C GLY A 38 12.73 -6.53 -0.44
N VAL A 39 13.32 -7.72 -0.57
CA VAL A 39 13.51 -8.37 -1.89
C VAL A 39 12.16 -8.79 -2.49
N GLU A 40 11.26 -9.36 -1.69
CA GLU A 40 9.92 -9.76 -2.14
C GLU A 40 9.09 -8.55 -2.57
N GLN A 41 9.10 -7.45 -1.80
CA GLN A 41 8.41 -6.21 -2.18
C GLN A 41 8.95 -5.64 -3.49
N ALA A 42 10.28 -5.61 -3.67
CA ALA A 42 10.89 -5.16 -4.91
C ALA A 42 10.52 -6.07 -6.10
N GLY A 43 10.44 -7.39 -5.88
CA GLY A 43 9.99 -8.34 -6.89
C GLY A 43 8.53 -8.15 -7.28
N ALA A 44 7.64 -7.92 -6.30
CA ALA A 44 6.23 -7.66 -6.54
C ALA A 44 6.03 -6.34 -7.33
N ALA A 45 6.75 -5.27 -6.94
CA ALA A 45 6.70 -4.00 -7.64
C ALA A 45 7.17 -4.11 -9.11
N ARG A 46 8.24 -4.89 -9.36
CA ARG A 46 8.70 -5.14 -10.74
C ARG A 46 7.65 -5.88 -11.56
N ARG A 47 7.03 -6.95 -11.04
CA ARG A 47 5.97 -7.69 -11.74
C ARG A 47 4.77 -6.80 -12.06
N ALA A 48 4.36 -5.94 -11.11
CA ALA A 48 3.30 -4.97 -11.34
C ALA A 48 3.66 -3.98 -12.46
N ALA A 49 4.88 -3.40 -12.42
CA ALA A 49 5.37 -2.49 -13.45
C ALA A 49 5.52 -3.16 -14.83
N GLU A 50 5.95 -4.42 -14.88
CA GLU A 50 6.01 -5.20 -16.12
C GLU A 50 4.61 -5.44 -16.70
N SER A 51 3.63 -5.79 -15.87
CA SER A 51 2.23 -5.96 -16.30
C SER A 51 1.66 -4.63 -16.82
N SER A 52 1.93 -3.52 -16.13
CA SER A 52 1.54 -2.18 -16.59
C SER A 52 2.20 -1.81 -17.93
N ALA A 53 3.50 -2.14 -18.09
CA ALA A 53 4.24 -1.87 -19.30
C ALA A 53 3.77 -2.73 -20.49
N LEU A 54 3.38 -3.98 -20.26
CA LEU A 54 2.78 -4.84 -21.29
C LEU A 54 1.44 -4.28 -21.76
N ALA A 55 0.58 -3.87 -20.84
CA ALA A 55 -0.70 -3.22 -21.18
C ALA A 55 -0.51 -1.91 -21.97
N ALA A 56 0.63 -1.20 -21.75
CA ALA A 56 0.96 0.03 -22.47
C ALA A 56 1.63 -0.21 -23.83
N LYS A 57 2.27 -1.35 -24.05
CA LYS A 57 3.04 -1.67 -25.26
C LYS A 57 2.28 -2.46 -26.31
N ASP A 58 1.03 -2.84 -26.03
CA ASP A 58 0.25 -3.57 -27.03
C ASP A 58 0.08 -2.70 -28.26
N ASP A 59 0.71 -3.12 -29.37
CA ASP A 59 0.81 -2.39 -30.66
C ASP A 59 -0.54 -2.46 -31.41
N HIS A 60 -1.59 -2.05 -30.71
CA HIS A 60 -2.91 -1.93 -31.30
C HIS A 60 -3.03 -0.60 -31.99
N SER A 61 -3.59 -0.62 -33.21
CA SER A 61 -3.81 0.62 -33.99
C SER A 61 -4.58 1.66 -33.17
N ALA A 62 -4.24 2.93 -33.29
CA ALA A 62 -4.91 4.05 -32.63
C ALA A 62 -6.44 3.98 -32.80
N GLU A 63 -6.90 3.43 -33.93
CA GLU A 63 -8.31 3.20 -34.23
C GLU A 63 -8.95 2.14 -33.31
N LYS A 64 -8.26 1.04 -32.98
CA LYS A 64 -8.75 0.04 -32.01
C LYS A 64 -8.93 0.67 -30.64
N TYR A 65 -7.95 1.42 -30.17
CA TYR A 65 -8.04 2.13 -28.88
C TYR A 65 -9.16 3.18 -28.87
N ALA A 66 -9.31 3.94 -29.92
CA ALA A 66 -10.42 4.90 -30.05
C ALA A 66 -11.79 4.20 -29.95
N ARG A 67 -11.97 3.04 -30.60
CA ARG A 67 -13.20 2.25 -30.50
C ARG A 67 -13.43 1.69 -29.08
N MET A 68 -12.38 1.22 -28.39
CA MET A 68 -12.49 0.73 -27.01
C MET A 68 -12.94 1.86 -26.07
N VAL A 69 -12.31 3.03 -26.17
CA VAL A 69 -12.69 4.21 -25.37
C VAL A 69 -14.10 4.69 -25.68
N ALA A 70 -14.52 4.68 -26.96
CA ALA A 70 -15.87 5.06 -27.35
C ALA A 70 -16.93 4.15 -26.73
N LYS A 71 -16.71 2.82 -26.73
CA LYS A 71 -17.61 1.85 -26.10
C LYS A 71 -17.65 2.04 -24.57
N ALA A 72 -16.51 2.28 -23.93
CA ALA A 72 -16.45 2.53 -22.50
C ALA A 72 -17.17 3.83 -22.10
N ARG A 73 -17.07 4.88 -22.92
CA ARG A 73 -17.83 6.12 -22.72
C ARG A 73 -19.33 5.92 -22.90
N GLU A 74 -19.75 5.09 -23.85
CA GLU A 74 -21.16 4.72 -24.02
C GLU A 74 -21.70 3.99 -22.79
N TYR A 75 -20.96 3.01 -22.29
CA TYR A 75 -21.26 2.31 -21.03
C TYR A 75 -21.43 3.32 -19.88
N ASN A 76 -20.46 4.25 -19.70
CA ASN A 76 -20.52 5.26 -18.65
C ASN A 76 -21.75 6.17 -18.76
N ARG A 77 -22.15 6.58 -19.99
CA ARG A 77 -23.37 7.38 -20.19
C ARG A 77 -24.63 6.63 -19.76
N ARG A 78 -24.75 5.35 -20.10
CA ARG A 78 -25.88 4.52 -19.66
C ARG A 78 -25.87 4.35 -18.14
N LEU A 79 -24.70 4.08 -17.55
CA LEU A 79 -24.54 3.94 -16.12
C LEU A 79 -24.98 5.22 -15.37
N ALA A 80 -24.59 6.39 -15.86
CA ALA A 80 -24.98 7.67 -15.27
C ALA A 80 -26.49 7.98 -15.38
N ALA A 81 -27.17 7.41 -16.38
CA ALA A 81 -28.60 7.64 -16.66
C ALA A 81 -29.55 6.67 -15.92
N THR A 82 -29.01 5.56 -15.36
CA THR A 82 -29.85 4.51 -14.75
C THR A 82 -29.43 4.27 -13.28
N PRO A 83 -30.39 3.99 -12.37
CA PRO A 83 -30.06 3.50 -11.05
C PRO A 83 -29.25 2.19 -11.16
N HIS A 84 -28.15 2.13 -10.46
CA HIS A 84 -27.27 0.97 -10.45
C HIS A 84 -26.72 0.70 -9.05
N VAL A 85 -26.31 -0.54 -8.83
CA VAL A 85 -25.68 -0.97 -7.58
C VAL A 85 -24.16 -0.89 -7.75
N ILE A 86 -23.50 -0.28 -6.79
CA ILE A 86 -22.04 -0.33 -6.67
C ILE A 86 -21.72 -1.58 -5.87
N GLY A 87 -21.01 -2.53 -6.49
CA GLY A 87 -20.68 -3.82 -5.90
C GLY A 87 -19.29 -3.89 -5.28
N GLU A 88 -18.99 -5.02 -4.65
CA GLU A 88 -17.66 -5.41 -4.19
C GLU A 88 -17.05 -4.54 -3.08
N THR A 89 -17.89 -4.07 -2.15
CA THR A 89 -17.38 -3.40 -0.96
C THR A 89 -16.77 -4.41 0.01
N SER A 90 -15.57 -4.11 0.51
CA SER A 90 -14.95 -4.97 1.52
C SER A 90 -15.69 -4.87 2.85
N GLY A 91 -15.98 -6.00 3.49
CA GLY A 91 -16.53 -6.07 4.84
C GLY A 91 -15.62 -5.46 5.91
N LYS A 92 -16.13 -5.33 7.14
CA LYS A 92 -15.40 -4.71 8.28
C LYS A 92 -14.15 -5.48 8.70
N ASP A 93 -14.10 -6.77 8.42
CA ASP A 93 -13.00 -7.69 8.73
C ASP A 93 -11.93 -7.76 7.62
N GLY A 94 -12.08 -6.94 6.57
CA GLY A 94 -11.19 -6.96 5.42
C GLY A 94 -11.52 -8.07 4.41
N THR A 95 -12.57 -8.87 4.66
CA THR A 95 -13.11 -9.78 3.66
C THR A 95 -13.80 -8.97 2.58
N ILE A 96 -13.71 -9.45 1.35
CA ILE A 96 -14.44 -8.85 0.23
C ILE A 96 -15.84 -9.43 0.27
N ASP A 97 -16.73 -8.68 0.90
CA ASP A 97 -18.13 -9.06 1.07
C ASP A 97 -18.94 -8.20 0.09
N GLY A 98 -19.13 -8.67 -1.12
CA GLY A 98 -19.77 -7.89 -2.14
C GLY A 98 -20.48 -8.73 -3.19
N ASP A 99 -21.36 -8.08 -3.91
CA ASP A 99 -21.94 -8.67 -5.12
C ASP A 99 -20.86 -8.78 -6.20
N PHE A 100 -20.28 -9.96 -6.35
CA PHE A 100 -19.35 -10.29 -7.43
C PHE A 100 -20.07 -10.36 -8.81
N GLY A 101 -21.11 -9.57 -9.00
CA GLY A 101 -21.84 -9.45 -10.27
C GLY A 101 -20.93 -9.15 -11.45
N PHE A 102 -19.76 -8.54 -11.24
CA PHE A 102 -18.79 -8.30 -12.30
C PHE A 102 -18.39 -9.59 -13.03
N LYS A 103 -18.36 -10.75 -12.37
CA LYS A 103 -17.99 -12.05 -12.97
C LYS A 103 -19.00 -12.53 -13.99
N SER A 104 -20.25 -12.15 -13.83
CA SER A 104 -21.35 -12.47 -14.76
C SER A 104 -21.66 -11.35 -15.75
N ASP A 105 -21.15 -10.13 -15.53
CA ASP A 105 -21.31 -9.00 -16.45
C ASP A 105 -20.33 -9.10 -17.63
N THR A 106 -20.75 -9.85 -18.64
CA THR A 106 -19.96 -10.08 -19.86
C THR A 106 -19.67 -8.77 -20.61
N GLU A 107 -20.58 -7.80 -20.60
CA GLU A 107 -20.34 -6.50 -21.23
C GLU A 107 -19.18 -5.78 -20.53
N TYR A 108 -19.24 -5.65 -19.22
CA TYR A 108 -18.21 -5.03 -18.42
C TYR A 108 -16.83 -5.70 -18.62
N GLN A 109 -16.78 -7.03 -18.57
CA GLN A 109 -15.56 -7.82 -18.75
C GLN A 109 -14.89 -7.61 -20.11
N ASN A 110 -15.68 -7.38 -21.18
CA ASN A 110 -15.16 -7.16 -22.53
C ASN A 110 -14.80 -5.70 -22.84
N LEU A 111 -15.10 -4.77 -21.93
CA LEU A 111 -14.74 -3.36 -22.10
C LEU A 111 -13.35 -3.09 -21.54
N LEU A 112 -12.48 -2.45 -22.33
CA LEU A 112 -11.12 -2.11 -21.95
C LEU A 112 -10.26 -3.32 -21.52
N ASP A 113 -10.52 -4.49 -22.05
CA ASP A 113 -9.71 -5.67 -21.78
C ASP A 113 -8.40 -5.62 -22.60
N PHE A 114 -7.28 -5.41 -21.91
CA PHE A 114 -5.92 -5.44 -22.48
C PHE A 114 -5.20 -6.76 -22.18
N GLY A 115 -5.92 -7.77 -21.74
CA GLY A 115 -5.41 -9.07 -21.32
C GLY A 115 -5.24 -9.18 -19.79
N ASP A 116 -5.38 -10.39 -19.27
CA ASP A 116 -5.35 -10.69 -17.83
C ASP A 116 -6.30 -9.83 -16.98
N GLY A 117 -7.44 -9.42 -17.58
CA GLY A 117 -8.42 -8.54 -16.94
C GLY A 117 -7.92 -7.11 -16.70
N ILE A 118 -6.78 -6.71 -17.22
CA ILE A 118 -6.23 -5.36 -17.05
C ILE A 118 -7.00 -4.39 -17.94
N MET A 119 -7.54 -3.31 -17.33
CA MET A 119 -8.28 -2.26 -18.05
C MET A 119 -7.56 -0.92 -18.08
N ALA A 120 -6.67 -0.66 -17.14
CA ALA A 120 -5.95 0.61 -17.02
C ALA A 120 -4.68 0.42 -16.16
N THR A 121 -3.92 1.49 -16.01
CA THR A 121 -2.85 1.61 -15.01
C THR A 121 -3.09 2.84 -14.16
N ILE A 122 -2.83 2.75 -12.86
CA ILE A 122 -2.82 3.89 -11.93
C ILE A 122 -1.38 4.23 -11.55
N GLU A 123 -1.00 5.49 -11.74
CA GLU A 123 0.32 6.01 -11.38
C GLU A 123 0.20 7.18 -10.43
N ILE A 124 0.92 7.12 -9.30
CA ILE A 124 0.93 8.16 -8.28
C ILE A 124 2.39 8.48 -7.94
N PRO A 125 3.03 9.39 -8.68
CA PRO A 125 4.47 9.64 -8.57
C PRO A 125 4.93 10.05 -7.18
N SER A 126 4.13 10.89 -6.48
CA SER A 126 4.48 11.40 -5.15
C SER A 126 4.67 10.33 -4.08
N ILE A 127 4.06 9.16 -4.28
CA ILE A 127 4.16 8.00 -3.37
C ILE A 127 4.72 6.74 -4.06
N GLY A 128 5.20 6.86 -5.30
CA GLY A 128 5.86 5.77 -6.04
C GLY A 128 4.94 4.61 -6.39
N VAL A 129 3.66 4.85 -6.67
CA VAL A 129 2.69 3.84 -7.11
C VAL A 129 2.65 3.77 -8.63
N ASP A 130 2.78 2.57 -9.17
CA ASP A 130 2.57 2.20 -10.57
C ASP A 130 1.97 0.79 -10.59
N LEU A 131 0.66 0.69 -10.79
CA LEU A 131 -0.09 -0.56 -10.64
C LEU A 131 -1.07 -0.78 -11.78
N PRO A 132 -1.19 -2.02 -12.29
CA PRO A 132 -2.29 -2.39 -13.18
C PRO A 132 -3.62 -2.33 -12.43
N VAL A 133 -4.65 -1.84 -13.10
CA VAL A 133 -6.03 -1.84 -12.61
C VAL A 133 -6.80 -2.90 -13.37
N ARG A 134 -7.39 -3.85 -12.65
CA ARG A 134 -8.14 -4.98 -13.22
C ARG A 134 -9.64 -4.81 -13.04
N HIS A 135 -10.40 -5.56 -13.84
CA HIS A 135 -11.84 -5.66 -13.69
C HIS A 135 -12.20 -6.30 -12.36
N GLY A 136 -13.12 -5.66 -11.63
CA GLY A 136 -13.55 -6.10 -10.32
C GLY A 136 -12.54 -5.83 -9.22
N ALA A 137 -12.93 -6.16 -7.98
CA ALA A 137 -12.09 -5.98 -6.78
C ALA A 137 -11.98 -7.29 -5.99
N ASP A 138 -11.93 -8.42 -6.70
CA ASP A 138 -11.75 -9.72 -6.05
C ASP A 138 -10.28 -9.95 -5.59
N ALA A 139 -10.06 -11.05 -4.89
CA ALA A 139 -8.75 -11.37 -4.34
C ALA A 139 -7.66 -11.36 -5.41
N TYR A 140 -7.93 -11.92 -6.61
CA TYR A 140 -6.96 -11.95 -7.70
C TYR A 140 -6.54 -10.55 -8.16
N ALA A 141 -7.52 -9.66 -8.38
CA ALA A 141 -7.26 -8.28 -8.80
C ALA A 141 -6.44 -7.53 -7.75
N LEU A 142 -6.82 -7.64 -6.47
CA LEU A 142 -6.19 -6.91 -5.37
C LEU A 142 -4.82 -7.47 -4.95
N GLU A 143 -4.59 -8.77 -5.13
CA GLU A 143 -3.26 -9.36 -4.92
C GLU A 143 -2.25 -8.99 -6.01
N ASN A 144 -2.72 -8.70 -7.23
CA ASN A 144 -1.87 -8.44 -8.39
C ASN A 144 -1.89 -7.00 -8.89
N GLY A 145 -2.39 -6.07 -8.08
CA GLY A 145 -2.44 -4.64 -8.41
C GLY A 145 -3.57 -3.92 -7.70
N ALA A 146 -4.34 -3.16 -8.46
CA ALA A 146 -5.56 -2.52 -8.03
C ALA A 146 -6.76 -3.09 -8.79
N GLY A 147 -7.94 -2.98 -8.18
CA GLY A 147 -9.20 -3.42 -8.77
C GLY A 147 -10.10 -2.23 -9.09
N HIS A 148 -10.82 -2.28 -10.21
CA HIS A 148 -11.88 -1.34 -10.53
C HIS A 148 -13.20 -1.79 -9.91
N LEU A 149 -13.81 -0.95 -9.10
CA LEU A 149 -15.04 -1.29 -8.40
C LEU A 149 -16.22 -1.35 -9.38
N HIS A 150 -16.79 -2.55 -9.55
CA HIS A 150 -17.92 -2.77 -10.45
C HIS A 150 -19.13 -1.89 -10.08
N GLY A 151 -19.87 -1.44 -11.07
CA GLY A 151 -20.97 -0.48 -10.87
C GLY A 151 -20.50 0.96 -10.69
N THR A 152 -19.20 1.26 -10.88
CA THR A 152 -18.69 2.62 -11.03
C THR A 152 -18.28 2.90 -12.49
N SER A 153 -18.05 4.16 -12.85
CA SER A 153 -17.69 4.50 -14.23
C SER A 153 -16.34 3.88 -14.61
N LEU A 154 -16.24 3.34 -15.81
CA LEU A 154 -14.97 2.91 -16.39
C LEU A 154 -13.98 4.08 -16.46
N PRO A 155 -12.67 3.86 -16.28
CA PRO A 155 -11.67 4.91 -16.03
C PRO A 155 -11.21 5.63 -17.32
N VAL A 156 -12.15 6.00 -18.19
CA VAL A 156 -11.88 6.71 -19.47
C VAL A 156 -12.18 8.20 -19.40
N GLY A 157 -12.54 8.70 -18.20
CA GLY A 157 -12.92 10.08 -17.98
C GLY A 157 -14.21 10.50 -18.71
N GLY A 158 -14.59 11.74 -18.50
CA GLY A 158 -15.74 12.37 -19.10
C GLY A 158 -16.68 13.02 -18.10
N GLN A 159 -17.57 13.88 -18.58
CA GLN A 159 -18.55 14.52 -17.71
C GLN A 159 -19.53 13.50 -17.12
N SER A 160 -19.91 13.71 -15.86
CA SER A 160 -20.79 12.81 -15.11
C SER A 160 -20.23 11.39 -15.00
N THR A 161 -18.92 11.28 -14.76
CA THR A 161 -18.25 10.01 -14.48
C THR A 161 -17.61 10.01 -13.09
N HIS A 162 -17.63 8.85 -12.44
CA HIS A 162 -16.91 8.62 -11.20
C HIS A 162 -16.38 7.19 -11.20
N SER A 163 -15.09 7.03 -11.48
CA SER A 163 -14.41 5.75 -11.43
C SER A 163 -13.85 5.50 -10.03
N VAL A 164 -13.96 4.28 -9.53
CA VAL A 164 -13.43 3.90 -8.22
C VAL A 164 -12.40 2.79 -8.38
N ILE A 165 -11.20 3.05 -7.89
CA ILE A 165 -10.07 2.12 -7.95
C ILE A 165 -9.66 1.77 -6.53
N THR A 166 -9.70 0.50 -6.19
CA THR A 166 -9.39 0.01 -4.86
C THR A 166 -8.09 -0.79 -4.83
N GLY A 167 -7.38 -0.76 -3.72
CA GLY A 167 -6.15 -1.51 -3.53
C GLY A 167 -5.89 -1.81 -2.07
N HIS A 168 -5.21 -2.91 -1.82
CA HIS A 168 -4.84 -3.32 -0.47
C HIS A 168 -3.85 -2.37 0.21
N THR A 169 -3.86 -2.36 1.55
CA THR A 169 -2.90 -1.70 2.43
C THR A 169 -2.32 -2.69 3.43
N GLY A 170 -1.08 -2.46 3.86
CA GLY A 170 -0.45 -3.25 4.92
C GLY A 170 -0.10 -4.68 4.54
N VAL A 171 -0.04 -5.00 3.24
CA VAL A 171 0.43 -6.29 2.75
C VAL A 171 1.94 -6.35 2.90
N ALA A 172 2.45 -7.40 3.54
CA ALA A 172 3.84 -7.44 3.99
C ALA A 172 4.86 -7.43 2.83
N ASP A 173 4.54 -8.09 1.72
CA ASP A 173 5.40 -8.27 0.55
C ASP A 173 5.10 -7.32 -0.62
N LYS A 174 4.07 -6.45 -0.49
CA LYS A 174 3.61 -5.56 -1.57
C LYS A 174 3.24 -4.18 -1.03
N ALA A 175 3.75 -3.13 -1.66
CA ALA A 175 3.43 -1.76 -1.26
C ALA A 175 1.98 -1.36 -1.58
N LEU A 176 1.48 -1.73 -2.77
CA LEU A 176 0.14 -1.43 -3.27
C LEU A 176 -0.32 0.00 -2.89
N PHE A 177 -1.45 0.13 -2.18
CA PHE A 177 -1.97 1.42 -1.70
C PHE A 177 -1.58 1.74 -0.25
N THR A 178 -0.58 1.07 0.32
CA THR A 178 -0.13 1.29 1.72
C THR A 178 0.23 2.75 1.99
N ARG A 179 0.82 3.45 1.02
CA ARG A 179 1.23 4.85 1.15
C ARG A 179 0.15 5.86 0.75
N LEU A 180 -1.07 5.42 0.42
CA LEU A 180 -2.16 6.32 0.02
C LEU A 180 -2.49 7.36 1.11
N THR A 181 -2.21 7.06 2.38
CA THR A 181 -2.35 7.97 3.52
C THR A 181 -1.40 9.17 3.48
N GLU A 182 -0.35 9.14 2.67
CA GLU A 182 0.62 10.24 2.52
C GLU A 182 0.14 11.32 1.55
N LEU A 183 -0.86 11.02 0.70
CA LEU A 183 -1.40 11.97 -0.26
C LEU A 183 -2.06 13.16 0.42
N ARG A 184 -1.95 14.30 -0.23
CA ARG A 184 -2.50 15.59 0.21
C ARG A 184 -3.38 16.19 -0.89
N LYS A 185 -4.27 17.08 -0.49
CA LYS A 185 -5.00 17.91 -1.46
C LYS A 185 -4.03 18.70 -2.32
N GLY A 186 -4.24 18.63 -3.62
CA GLY A 186 -3.38 19.26 -4.62
C GLY A 186 -2.40 18.30 -5.30
N ASP A 187 -2.11 17.13 -4.71
CA ASP A 187 -1.31 16.11 -5.37
C ASP A 187 -2.01 15.63 -6.65
N VAL A 188 -1.22 15.18 -7.61
CA VAL A 188 -1.74 14.70 -8.90
C VAL A 188 -1.42 13.22 -9.05
N PHE A 189 -2.39 12.47 -9.53
CA PHE A 189 -2.22 11.08 -9.96
C PHE A 189 -2.76 10.89 -11.38
N TYR A 190 -2.34 9.83 -12.02
CA TYR A 190 -2.63 9.58 -13.43
C TYR A 190 -3.30 8.23 -13.62
N VAL A 191 -4.27 8.20 -14.54
CA VAL A 191 -4.86 6.96 -15.04
C VAL A 191 -4.49 6.82 -16.51
N ARG A 192 -3.77 5.75 -16.84
CA ARG A 192 -3.46 5.40 -18.22
C ARG A 192 -4.42 4.34 -18.69
N VAL A 193 -5.09 4.63 -19.79
CA VAL A 193 -6.10 3.74 -20.39
C VAL A 193 -6.06 3.87 -21.89
N ALA A 194 -5.93 2.76 -22.61
CA ALA A 194 -5.67 2.78 -24.03
C ALA A 194 -4.45 3.71 -24.32
N ALA A 195 -4.46 4.50 -25.33
CA ALA A 195 -3.39 5.46 -25.64
C ALA A 195 -3.57 6.83 -24.93
N GLN A 196 -4.28 6.90 -23.80
CA GLN A 196 -4.59 8.15 -23.11
C GLN A 196 -4.05 8.14 -21.68
N THR A 197 -3.46 9.26 -21.27
CA THR A 197 -3.12 9.56 -19.87
C THR A 197 -4.06 10.64 -19.35
N LEU A 198 -4.73 10.36 -18.26
CA LEU A 198 -5.70 11.23 -17.63
C LEU A 198 -5.16 11.70 -16.29
N ALA A 199 -4.99 13.02 -16.11
CA ALA A 199 -4.49 13.60 -14.86
C ALA A 199 -5.67 13.98 -13.93
N TYR A 200 -5.55 13.60 -12.66
CA TYR A 200 -6.53 13.90 -11.61
C TYR A 200 -5.84 14.57 -10.44
N LYS A 201 -6.35 15.73 -10.02
CA LYS A 201 -5.83 16.47 -8.87
C LYS A 201 -6.67 16.14 -7.63
N VAL A 202 -6.02 15.71 -6.57
CA VAL A 202 -6.66 15.38 -5.29
C VAL A 202 -7.37 16.61 -4.72
N GLU A 203 -8.68 16.54 -4.63
CA GLU A 203 -9.51 17.60 -4.05
C GLU A 203 -10.03 17.25 -2.66
N ARG A 204 -10.26 15.95 -2.39
CA ARG A 204 -10.90 15.49 -1.16
C ARG A 204 -10.27 14.20 -0.66
N ILE A 205 -10.02 14.17 0.65
CA ILE A 205 -9.56 12.97 1.37
C ILE A 205 -10.52 12.75 2.53
N ARG A 206 -11.11 11.57 2.61
CA ARG A 206 -12.07 11.22 3.67
C ARG A 206 -11.81 9.81 4.22
N LYS A 207 -12.10 9.67 5.50
CA LYS A 207 -12.20 8.37 6.17
C LYS A 207 -13.67 8.10 6.42
N VAL A 208 -14.17 6.98 5.94
CA VAL A 208 -15.58 6.59 5.99
C VAL A 208 -15.74 5.16 6.50
N ASP A 209 -16.93 4.80 6.91
CA ASP A 209 -17.28 3.40 7.20
C ASP A 209 -17.25 2.56 5.89
N PRO A 210 -16.98 1.25 5.98
CA PRO A 210 -16.87 0.39 4.80
C PRO A 210 -18.09 0.42 3.88
N ASP A 211 -19.29 0.57 4.44
CA ASP A 211 -20.56 0.52 3.71
C ASP A 211 -21.02 1.90 3.23
N ASP A 212 -20.24 2.95 3.50
CA ASP A 212 -20.61 4.32 3.09
C ASP A 212 -20.18 4.61 1.64
N LEU A 213 -21.10 4.37 0.71
CA LEU A 213 -20.89 4.58 -0.71
C LEU A 213 -21.30 5.98 -1.21
N ARG A 214 -21.68 6.92 -0.32
CA ARG A 214 -22.18 8.25 -0.72
C ARG A 214 -21.15 9.05 -1.51
N ASP A 215 -19.89 8.94 -1.10
CA ASP A 215 -18.79 9.71 -1.70
C ASP A 215 -18.24 9.14 -3.01
N VAL A 216 -18.69 7.96 -3.42
CA VAL A 216 -18.24 7.29 -4.65
C VAL A 216 -19.31 7.28 -5.77
N ARG A 217 -20.44 7.91 -5.51
CA ARG A 217 -21.52 8.04 -6.51
C ARG A 217 -21.16 9.06 -7.60
N ILE A 218 -21.67 8.83 -8.79
CA ILE A 218 -21.55 9.76 -9.93
C ILE A 218 -22.13 11.13 -9.53
N GLN A 219 -21.39 12.19 -9.81
CA GLN A 219 -21.80 13.57 -9.60
C GLN A 219 -22.03 14.24 -10.97
N PRO A 220 -23.21 14.82 -11.22
CA PRO A 220 -23.49 15.42 -12.52
C PRO A 220 -22.47 16.49 -12.91
N GLY A 221 -22.01 16.43 -14.17
CA GLY A 221 -21.07 17.40 -14.73
C GLY A 221 -19.60 17.22 -14.32
N ARG A 222 -19.29 16.34 -13.36
CA ARG A 222 -17.92 16.14 -12.88
C ARG A 222 -17.27 14.90 -13.48
N ASP A 223 -15.94 14.95 -13.60
CA ASP A 223 -15.08 13.83 -13.98
C ASP A 223 -14.19 13.48 -12.79
N LEU A 224 -14.54 12.40 -12.08
CA LEU A 224 -13.93 12.02 -10.80
C LEU A 224 -13.31 10.64 -10.86
N VAL A 225 -12.20 10.49 -10.14
CA VAL A 225 -11.63 9.20 -9.76
C VAL A 225 -11.42 9.17 -8.25
N THR A 226 -11.89 8.12 -7.58
CA THR A 226 -11.61 7.89 -6.16
C THR A 226 -10.73 6.65 -5.99
N LEU A 227 -9.62 6.84 -5.29
CA LEU A 227 -8.75 5.76 -4.84
C LEU A 227 -9.20 5.33 -3.45
N VAL A 228 -9.35 4.01 -3.24
CA VAL A 228 -9.88 3.44 -1.99
C VAL A 228 -8.89 2.46 -1.41
N THR A 229 -8.64 2.56 -0.11
CA THR A 229 -7.89 1.55 0.64
C THR A 229 -8.41 1.40 2.07
N CYS A 230 -8.01 0.34 2.76
CA CYS A 230 -8.36 0.12 4.15
C CYS A 230 -7.51 1.01 5.09
N THR A 231 -8.08 1.43 6.23
CA THR A 231 -7.37 2.23 7.24
C THR A 231 -8.01 2.03 8.63
N PRO A 232 -7.24 2.10 9.76
CA PRO A 232 -5.79 2.09 9.83
C PRO A 232 -5.19 0.76 9.34
N ILE A 233 -3.89 0.77 8.98
CA ILE A 233 -3.16 -0.44 8.58
C ILE A 233 -3.32 -1.52 9.67
N PHE A 234 -3.55 -2.78 9.28
CA PHE A 234 -3.82 -3.97 10.11
C PHE A 234 -5.20 -4.01 10.79
N LEU A 235 -5.82 -2.86 11.11
CA LEU A 235 -7.16 -2.83 11.73
C LEU A 235 -8.28 -2.84 10.69
N ASN A 236 -8.09 -2.18 9.55
CA ASN A 236 -8.98 -2.15 8.38
C ASN A 236 -10.43 -1.73 8.67
N THR A 237 -10.66 -1.05 9.81
CA THR A 237 -12.01 -0.70 10.31
C THR A 237 -12.74 0.34 9.47
N TYR A 238 -12.00 1.12 8.70
CA TYR A 238 -12.52 2.19 7.84
C TYR A 238 -11.98 2.08 6.43
N ARG A 239 -12.53 2.90 5.52
CA ARG A 239 -11.98 3.13 4.18
C ARG A 239 -11.42 4.55 4.09
N LEU A 240 -10.22 4.66 3.55
CA LEU A 240 -9.65 5.93 3.12
C LEU A 240 -10.04 6.14 1.67
N LEU A 241 -10.72 7.25 1.40
CA LEU A 241 -11.11 7.70 0.07
C LEU A 241 -10.28 8.92 -0.30
N VAL A 242 -9.53 8.82 -1.39
CA VAL A 242 -8.80 9.94 -1.99
C VAL A 242 -9.43 10.25 -3.35
N THR A 243 -10.22 11.30 -3.41
CA THR A 243 -10.94 11.70 -4.63
C THR A 243 -10.18 12.78 -5.36
N GLY A 244 -9.90 12.54 -6.64
CA GLY A 244 -9.34 13.51 -7.57
C GLY A 244 -10.37 13.91 -8.63
N GLU A 245 -10.33 15.19 -9.02
CA GLU A 245 -11.06 15.72 -10.16
C GLU A 245 -10.13 15.89 -11.34
N ARG A 246 -10.67 15.64 -12.52
CA ARG A 246 -9.96 15.76 -13.79
C ARG A 246 -9.36 17.16 -13.96
N VAL A 247 -8.06 17.21 -14.33
CA VAL A 247 -7.37 18.43 -14.71
C VAL A 247 -6.68 18.27 -16.07
N SER A 248 -6.31 19.39 -16.70
CA SER A 248 -5.38 19.36 -17.82
C SER A 248 -4.06 18.76 -17.36
N MET A 249 -3.32 18.07 -18.24
CA MET A 249 -2.00 17.58 -17.92
C MET A 249 -1.14 18.77 -17.47
N PRO A 250 -0.59 18.77 -16.24
CA PRO A 250 0.29 19.83 -15.79
C PRO A 250 1.58 19.86 -16.63
N ASP A 251 2.06 21.07 -16.98
CA ASP A 251 3.26 21.23 -17.82
C ASP A 251 4.54 20.78 -17.10
N ASP A 252 4.55 20.82 -15.77
CA ASP A 252 5.65 20.45 -14.88
C ASP A 252 5.46 19.11 -14.19
N ALA A 253 4.38 18.40 -14.52
CA ALA A 253 4.13 17.09 -13.90
C ALA A 253 5.11 16.07 -14.46
N PRO A 254 5.63 15.17 -13.62
CA PRO A 254 6.36 14.02 -14.09
C PRO A 254 5.44 13.19 -14.99
N TYR A 255 5.93 12.86 -16.19
CA TYR A 255 5.20 11.95 -17.06
C TYR A 255 5.12 10.56 -16.39
N PRO A 256 4.10 9.76 -16.70
CA PRO A 256 4.00 8.40 -16.18
C PRO A 256 5.24 7.54 -16.37
N GLU A 257 5.96 7.73 -17.47
CA GLU A 257 7.23 7.04 -17.76
C GLU A 257 8.35 7.41 -16.79
N ASP A 258 8.34 8.64 -16.29
CA ASP A 258 9.32 9.20 -15.34
C ASP A 258 8.89 9.04 -13.89
N ALA A 259 7.70 8.47 -13.63
CA ALA A 259 7.21 8.25 -12.29
C ALA A 259 8.19 7.40 -11.48
N PRO A 260 8.54 7.80 -10.25
CA PRO A 260 9.43 7.01 -9.40
C PRO A 260 8.76 5.66 -9.12
N ARG A 261 9.28 4.60 -9.74
CA ARG A 261 8.82 3.24 -9.52
C ARG A 261 9.14 2.83 -8.10
N THR A 262 8.23 2.12 -7.44
CA THR A 262 8.44 1.54 -6.11
C THR A 262 9.56 0.49 -6.23
N THR A 263 10.80 0.94 -6.26
CA THR A 263 11.96 0.08 -6.07
C THR A 263 12.14 -0.07 -4.56
N GLY A 264 12.45 -1.27 -4.06
CA GLY A 264 12.54 -1.60 -2.61
C GLY A 264 13.45 -0.70 -1.73
N ARG A 265 13.79 0.52 -2.23
CA ARG A 265 14.44 1.58 -1.45
C ARG A 265 13.51 2.22 -0.41
N ASP A 266 12.20 2.11 -0.58
CA ASP A 266 11.22 2.72 0.32
C ASP A 266 10.96 1.89 1.59
N ALA A 267 11.60 0.72 1.73
CA ALA A 267 11.67 -0.02 2.99
C ALA A 267 12.59 0.66 4.05
N ARG A 268 13.30 1.75 3.68
CA ARG A 268 14.20 2.48 4.59
C ARG A 268 13.55 2.94 5.90
N PRO A 269 12.32 3.48 5.95
CA PRO A 269 11.74 3.91 7.22
C PRO A 269 11.47 2.75 8.18
N LEU A 270 11.13 1.57 7.68
CA LEU A 270 10.92 0.38 8.53
C LEU A 270 12.25 -0.18 9.06
N LEU A 271 13.32 -0.17 8.25
CA LEU A 271 14.65 -0.59 8.68
C LEU A 271 15.24 0.35 9.74
N VAL A 272 15.08 1.67 9.57
CA VAL A 272 15.56 2.66 10.55
C VAL A 272 14.83 2.53 11.88
N SER A 273 13.52 2.29 11.87
CA SER A 273 12.74 2.08 13.09
C SER A 273 13.13 0.80 13.83
N GLY A 274 13.42 -0.28 13.10
CA GLY A 274 13.88 -1.54 13.69
C GLY A 274 15.28 -1.42 14.34
N VAL A 275 16.20 -0.73 13.70
CA VAL A 275 17.56 -0.51 14.22
C VAL A 275 17.54 0.46 15.40
N ALA A 276 16.70 1.50 15.39
CA ALA A 276 16.56 2.43 16.50
C ALA A 276 15.99 1.77 17.77
N LEU A 277 15.07 0.81 17.65
CA LEU A 277 14.54 0.03 18.77
C LEU A 277 15.60 -0.88 19.40
N LEU A 278 16.52 -1.41 18.60
CA LEU A 278 17.62 -2.25 19.11
C LEU A 278 18.77 -1.44 19.73
N ALA A 279 19.03 -0.22 19.25
CA ALA A 279 20.05 0.66 19.79
C ALA A 279 19.60 1.41 21.06
N GLY A 280 18.30 1.50 21.32
CA GLY A 280 17.72 2.21 22.45
C GLY A 280 17.57 1.40 23.74
N MET A 281 17.98 0.12 23.79
CA MET A 281 18.03 -0.60 25.05
C MET A 281 19.24 -0.13 25.87
N PRO A 282 19.02 0.60 26.99
CA PRO A 282 20.12 1.00 27.84
C PRO A 282 20.74 -0.28 28.42
N VAL A 283 22.04 -0.43 28.23
CA VAL A 283 22.86 -1.38 29.00
C VAL A 283 22.90 -0.85 30.45
N ALA A 284 21.77 -0.94 31.13
CA ALA A 284 21.66 -0.75 32.56
C ALA A 284 22.06 -2.06 33.24
N VAL A 285 23.31 -2.47 33.10
CA VAL A 285 23.89 -3.52 33.91
C VAL A 285 24.84 -2.89 34.89
N VAL A 286 24.25 -2.49 36.02
CA VAL A 286 24.69 -2.96 37.33
C VAL A 286 26.18 -2.79 37.64
N GLU A 287 26.55 -1.64 38.13
CA GLU A 287 27.56 -1.56 39.16
C GLU A 287 26.91 -1.52 40.55
N SER A 288 26.35 -2.64 40.97
CA SER A 288 26.10 -2.90 42.40
C SER A 288 27.41 -3.44 43.03
N ARG A 289 28.35 -2.57 43.27
CA ARG A 289 29.43 -2.87 44.21
C ARG A 289 28.88 -2.70 45.64
N PRO A 290 28.86 -3.75 46.47
CA PRO A 290 28.54 -3.58 47.90
C PRO A 290 29.68 -2.77 48.54
N ARG A 291 29.37 -1.56 49.01
CA ARG A 291 30.25 -0.81 49.88
C ARG A 291 30.44 -1.58 51.19
N VAL A 292 31.60 -2.22 51.34
CA VAL A 292 32.05 -2.77 52.63
C VAL A 292 32.41 -1.58 53.50
N ARG A 293 31.61 -1.28 54.52
CA ARG A 293 31.97 -0.35 55.59
C ARG A 293 33.09 -0.95 56.39
N PRO A 294 34.20 -0.20 56.69
CA PRO A 294 35.19 -0.65 57.62
C PRO A 294 34.63 -0.60 59.05
N TYR A 295 34.82 -1.71 59.76
CA TYR A 295 34.46 -1.86 61.18
C TYR A 295 35.40 -1.02 62.02
N GLY A 296 34.87 0.02 62.70
CA GLY A 296 35.62 0.87 63.58
C GLY A 296 36.11 0.10 64.82
N ARG A 297 37.38 0.13 65.07
CA ARG A 297 38.06 -0.30 66.38
C ARG A 297 37.63 0.65 67.48
N HIS A 298 36.81 0.16 68.41
CA HIS A 298 36.67 0.82 69.69
C HIS A 298 37.99 0.56 70.49
N GLY A 299 38.70 1.61 70.66
CA GLY A 299 39.83 1.66 71.63
C GLY A 299 39.25 1.81 73.05
N MET A 300 39.60 0.87 73.84
CA MET A 300 39.42 0.91 75.29
C MET A 300 40.45 1.85 75.91
N LYS A 301 39.98 2.89 76.60
CA LYS A 301 40.79 3.66 77.54
C LYS A 301 40.18 3.48 78.93
N ARG A 302 41.08 3.33 79.85
CA ARG A 302 40.94 3.17 81.31
C ARG A 302 39.94 4.17 81.91
#